data_32fd64c90e0fefc5cbdc7a99530fc35c
#
_entry.id   32fd64c90e0fefc5cbdc7a99530fc35c
#
_cell.length_a   1.000
_cell.length_b   1.000
_cell.length_c   1.000
_cell.angle_alpha   90.00
_cell.angle_beta   90.00
_cell.angle_gamma   90.00
#
_symmetry.space_group_name_H-M   'P 1'
#
loop_
_entity.id
_entity.type
_entity.pdbx_description
1 polymer ?
#
loop_
_entity_poly.entity_id
_entity_poly.type
_entity_poly.pdbx_seq_one_letter_code
_entity_poly.pdbx_strand_id
1 'polypeptide(L)'
;IETRNIVMECMQNLPPAPSKYDMSVVGTEQRAGYEARKIWFNVSEWSRIPAYLLVPDGKGPFPAVIMLHDHGAHFSIGKEKMVRPFGVSPEISADAEDWVVRCYDGQYTGDYFAQNGYVVLSIDALFWGERGRKEGVSYDGQQALASNFMQMGASWGAFINMDDVRSAEFLASLPMVDKNRVGCLGFSMGAYRSWMLAALTDCIKASASICWMNTTEHLMTLTNNQNKGGSAYSMLIPNLRRYLDYPHTASIACPKPA
;
A
#
# COMPACT_ATOMS: atom_id res chain seq x y z
N ILE A 1 -21.48 4.78 -6.62
CA ILE A 1 -21.71 3.43 -6.01
C ILE A 1 -21.63 2.36 -7.10
N GLU A 2 -22.39 2.47 -8.19
CA GLU A 2 -22.44 1.48 -9.27
C GLU A 2 -21.06 1.20 -9.89
N THR A 3 -20.30 2.25 -10.22
CA THR A 3 -18.96 2.11 -10.81
C THR A 3 -17.96 1.42 -9.85
N ARG A 4 -18.03 1.71 -8.55
CA ARG A 4 -17.21 1.02 -7.54
C ARG A 4 -17.54 -0.47 -7.46
N ASN A 5 -18.82 -0.83 -7.57
CA ASN A 5 -19.23 -2.24 -7.57
C ASN A 5 -18.66 -3.01 -8.76
N ILE A 6 -18.60 -2.39 -9.95
CA ILE A 6 -17.95 -2.99 -11.12
C ILE A 6 -16.47 -3.31 -10.83
N VAL A 7 -15.75 -2.37 -10.20
CA VAL A 7 -14.34 -2.63 -9.83
C VAL A 7 -14.25 -3.79 -8.84
N MET A 8 -15.10 -3.80 -7.82
CA MET A 8 -15.15 -4.87 -6.81
C MET A 8 -15.50 -6.24 -7.43
N GLU A 9 -16.41 -6.29 -8.38
CA GLU A 9 -16.75 -7.52 -9.12
C GLU A 9 -15.58 -8.05 -9.95
N CYS A 10 -14.75 -7.14 -10.50
CA CYS A 10 -13.52 -7.54 -11.22
C CYS A 10 -12.42 -8.07 -10.25
N MET A 11 -12.48 -7.72 -8.96
CA MET A 11 -11.57 -8.22 -7.92
C MET A 11 -12.02 -9.57 -7.32
N GLN A 12 -12.32 -10.53 -8.15
CA GLN A 12 -12.90 -11.82 -7.76
C GLN A 12 -12.10 -12.62 -6.75
N ASN A 13 -12.77 -13.49 -5.99
CA ASN A 13 -12.17 -14.46 -5.07
C ASN A 13 -11.26 -13.86 -3.99
N LEU A 14 -11.64 -12.70 -3.49
CA LEU A 14 -10.95 -12.06 -2.36
C LEU A 14 -11.23 -12.83 -1.06
N PRO A 15 -10.25 -12.90 -0.14
CA PRO A 15 -10.46 -13.50 1.17
C PRO A 15 -11.49 -12.72 1.98
N PRO A 16 -12.24 -13.38 2.89
CA PRO A 16 -13.18 -12.71 3.78
C PRO A 16 -12.51 -11.62 4.61
N ALA A 17 -13.27 -10.56 4.92
CA ALA A 17 -12.79 -9.55 5.84
C ALA A 17 -12.52 -10.16 7.23
N PRO A 18 -11.53 -9.65 7.99
CA PRO A 18 -11.26 -10.17 9.31
C PRO A 18 -12.40 -9.83 10.26
N SER A 19 -12.78 -10.75 11.14
CA SER A 19 -13.78 -10.49 12.18
C SER A 19 -13.30 -9.45 13.20
N LYS A 20 -11.98 -9.34 13.38
CA LYS A 20 -11.29 -8.33 14.18
C LYS A 20 -9.88 -8.11 13.64
N TYR A 21 -9.37 -6.90 13.80
CA TYR A 21 -7.99 -6.60 13.36
C TYR A 21 -6.92 -7.23 14.23
N ASP A 22 -7.20 -7.48 15.51
CA ASP A 22 -6.32 -8.21 16.45
C ASP A 22 -4.87 -7.71 16.40
N MET A 23 -4.68 -6.39 16.58
CA MET A 23 -3.38 -5.77 16.53
C MET A 23 -2.48 -6.27 17.67
N SER A 24 -1.24 -6.62 17.34
CA SER A 24 -0.17 -6.89 18.30
C SER A 24 1.04 -5.98 18.04
N VAL A 25 1.60 -5.40 19.10
CA VAL A 25 2.85 -4.61 19.03
C VAL A 25 4.00 -5.57 19.32
N VAL A 26 4.97 -5.63 18.42
CA VAL A 26 6.14 -6.53 18.55
C VAL A 26 7.45 -5.77 18.78
N GLY A 27 7.44 -4.46 18.66
CA GLY A 27 8.57 -3.59 18.96
C GLY A 27 8.17 -2.13 19.01
N THR A 28 8.88 -1.33 19.78
CA THR A 28 8.68 0.11 19.90
C THR A 28 10.01 0.84 19.93
N GLU A 29 10.05 2.04 19.37
CA GLU A 29 11.18 2.97 19.42
C GLU A 29 10.65 4.38 19.61
N GLN A 30 11.08 5.06 20.69
CA GLN A 30 10.76 6.49 20.87
C GLN A 30 11.65 7.32 19.95
N ARG A 31 11.06 8.21 19.21
CA ARG A 31 11.70 9.15 18.29
C ARG A 31 11.33 10.59 18.65
N ALA A 32 12.01 11.56 18.05
CA ALA A 32 11.72 12.97 18.32
C ALA A 32 10.30 13.34 17.86
N GLY A 33 9.38 13.51 18.83
CA GLY A 33 8.00 13.93 18.62
C GLY A 33 6.99 12.81 18.30
N TYR A 34 7.38 11.54 18.31
CA TYR A 34 6.47 10.41 18.08
C TYR A 34 7.06 9.07 18.54
N GLU A 35 6.19 8.10 18.77
CA GLU A 35 6.55 6.70 19.01
C GLU A 35 6.38 5.90 17.71
N ALA A 36 7.42 5.17 17.31
CA ALA A 36 7.37 4.19 16.21
C ALA A 36 7.08 2.80 16.77
N ARG A 37 6.07 2.13 16.24
CA ARG A 37 5.65 0.79 16.62
C ARG A 37 5.77 -0.15 15.42
N LYS A 38 6.41 -1.29 15.61
CA LYS A 38 6.30 -2.43 14.69
C LYS A 38 5.11 -3.28 15.15
N ILE A 39 4.14 -3.47 14.28
CA ILE A 39 2.88 -4.13 14.60
C ILE A 39 2.57 -5.26 13.61
N TRP A 40 1.72 -6.17 14.04
CA TRP A 40 1.02 -7.13 13.19
C TRP A 40 -0.48 -6.96 13.38
N PHE A 41 -1.26 -7.05 12.31
CA PHE A 41 -2.73 -7.02 12.39
C PHE A 41 -3.35 -7.84 11.27
N ASN A 42 -4.62 -8.26 11.44
CA ASN A 42 -5.34 -9.04 10.46
C ASN A 42 -5.87 -8.15 9.32
N VAL A 43 -5.66 -8.56 8.07
CA VAL A 43 -6.30 -7.96 6.87
C VAL A 43 -7.33 -8.90 6.24
N SER A 44 -7.36 -10.16 6.68
CA SER A 44 -8.39 -11.14 6.33
C SER A 44 -8.48 -12.19 7.43
N GLU A 45 -9.46 -13.08 7.32
CA GLU A 45 -9.53 -14.26 8.21
C GLU A 45 -8.30 -15.18 8.04
N TRP A 46 -7.60 -15.07 6.91
CA TRP A 46 -6.48 -15.95 6.55
C TRP A 46 -5.12 -15.31 6.67
N SER A 47 -5.05 -13.99 6.82
CA SER A 47 -3.78 -13.27 6.70
C SER A 47 -3.63 -12.17 7.74
N ARG A 48 -2.46 -12.14 8.38
CA ARG A 48 -1.92 -11.03 9.18
C ARG A 48 -0.78 -10.39 8.43
N ILE A 49 -0.61 -9.08 8.55
CA ILE A 49 0.47 -8.36 7.91
C ILE A 49 1.31 -7.56 8.90
N PRO A 50 2.62 -7.43 8.63
CA PRO A 50 3.50 -6.52 9.37
C PRO A 50 3.31 -5.08 8.91
N ALA A 51 3.45 -4.13 9.83
CA ALA A 51 3.40 -2.71 9.52
C ALA A 51 4.26 -1.90 10.51
N TYR A 52 4.61 -0.68 10.10
CA TYR A 52 5.01 0.39 11.01
C TYR A 52 3.82 1.31 11.27
N LEU A 53 3.55 1.54 12.55
CA LEU A 53 2.57 2.52 13.03
C LEU A 53 3.32 3.59 13.81
N LEU A 54 3.32 4.84 13.30
CA LEU A 54 3.93 5.98 13.96
C LEU A 54 2.83 6.80 14.62
N VAL A 55 2.99 7.10 15.91
CA VAL A 55 1.99 7.81 16.71
C VAL A 55 2.62 9.07 17.28
N PRO A 56 2.15 10.28 16.90
CA PRO A 56 2.68 11.54 17.44
C PRO A 56 2.51 11.62 18.95
N ASP A 57 3.44 12.32 19.61
CA ASP A 57 3.30 12.66 21.03
C ASP A 57 2.12 13.62 21.22
N GLY A 58 1.49 13.57 22.41
CA GLY A 58 0.41 14.47 22.78
C GLY A 58 -0.97 13.83 22.81
N LYS A 59 -2.01 14.67 22.78
CA LYS A 59 -3.40 14.25 22.86
C LYS A 59 -4.06 14.28 21.49
N GLY A 60 -4.46 13.10 20.97
CA GLY A 60 -5.30 12.99 19.77
C GLY A 60 -6.76 13.42 20.02
N PRO A 61 -7.67 13.16 19.05
CA PRO A 61 -7.39 12.39 17.85
C PRO A 61 -6.60 13.18 16.79
N PHE A 62 -5.64 12.51 16.15
CA PHE A 62 -4.76 13.08 15.14
C PHE A 62 -5.28 12.79 13.70
N PRO A 63 -4.95 13.63 12.72
CA PRO A 63 -5.06 13.21 11.32
C PRO A 63 -4.16 12.00 11.07
N ALA A 64 -4.48 11.21 10.06
CA ALA A 64 -3.72 10.03 9.77
C ALA A 64 -3.44 9.88 8.27
N VAL A 65 -2.37 9.15 7.93
CA VAL A 65 -2.01 8.85 6.56
C VAL A 65 -1.50 7.41 6.44
N ILE A 66 -2.01 6.68 5.45
CA ILE A 66 -1.44 5.41 5.04
C ILE A 66 -0.42 5.65 3.92
N MET A 67 0.79 5.10 4.10
CA MET A 67 1.91 5.20 3.17
C MET A 67 2.03 3.93 2.34
N LEU A 68 2.00 4.10 1.01
CA LEU A 68 1.99 3.01 0.05
C LEU A 68 3.28 3.05 -0.77
N HIS A 69 4.18 2.10 -0.51
CA HIS A 69 5.50 2.06 -1.12
C HIS A 69 5.46 1.74 -2.62
N ASP A 70 6.51 2.14 -3.33
CA ASP A 70 6.75 1.86 -4.74
C ASP A 70 7.13 0.40 -5.00
N HIS A 71 7.17 0.00 -6.30
CA HIS A 71 7.66 -1.31 -6.72
C HIS A 71 9.18 -1.44 -6.50
N GLY A 72 9.96 -0.55 -7.08
CA GLY A 72 11.38 -0.30 -6.93
C GLY A 72 12.34 -1.45 -7.20
N ALA A 73 11.87 -2.66 -7.47
CA ALA A 73 12.69 -3.88 -7.61
C ALA A 73 13.60 -4.20 -6.40
N HIS A 74 13.49 -3.48 -5.31
CA HIS A 74 14.07 -3.79 -4.01
C HIS A 74 13.03 -4.55 -3.19
N PHE A 75 12.97 -5.86 -3.36
CA PHE A 75 11.92 -6.71 -2.81
C PHE A 75 12.15 -7.08 -1.34
N SER A 76 13.37 -6.90 -0.85
CA SER A 76 13.75 -7.08 0.56
C SER A 76 13.09 -6.07 1.50
N ILE A 77 12.66 -4.94 0.95
CA ILE A 77 12.04 -3.81 1.66
C ILE A 77 10.69 -3.44 1.03
N GLY A 78 9.75 -3.05 1.86
CA GLY A 78 8.45 -2.53 1.45
C GLY A 78 8.12 -1.29 2.27
N LYS A 79 7.56 -1.46 3.47
CA LYS A 79 7.27 -0.39 4.43
C LYS A 79 8.51 0.41 4.85
N GLU A 80 9.69 -0.19 4.76
CA GLU A 80 10.99 0.42 5.05
C GLU A 80 11.38 1.50 4.03
N LYS A 81 10.73 1.55 2.87
CA LYS A 81 10.89 2.64 1.89
C LYS A 81 10.22 3.94 2.33
N MET A 82 9.23 3.84 3.19
CA MET A 82 8.40 4.95 3.64
C MET A 82 8.69 5.40 5.06
N VAL A 83 9.14 4.47 5.92
CA VAL A 83 9.40 4.68 7.34
C VAL A 83 10.79 4.16 7.66
N ARG A 84 11.58 4.96 8.40
CA ARG A 84 12.90 4.53 8.85
C ARG A 84 12.80 3.23 9.65
N PRO A 85 13.48 2.17 9.20
CA PRO A 85 13.38 0.87 9.83
C PRO A 85 14.01 0.84 11.23
N PHE A 86 13.51 -0.06 12.08
CA PHE A 86 14.11 -0.43 13.35
C PHE A 86 13.80 -1.91 13.65
N GLY A 87 14.66 -2.52 14.47
CA GLY A 87 14.51 -3.94 14.80
C GLY A 87 14.59 -4.87 13.56
N VAL A 88 15.38 -4.46 12.56
CA VAL A 88 15.68 -5.23 11.33
C VAL A 88 17.17 -5.50 11.23
N SER A 89 17.59 -6.36 10.29
CA SER A 89 19.01 -6.60 10.05
C SER A 89 19.73 -5.38 9.46
N PRO A 90 21.07 -5.28 9.61
CA PRO A 90 21.85 -4.22 9.00
C PRO A 90 21.68 -4.12 7.49
N GLU A 91 21.51 -5.26 6.80
CA GLU A 91 21.34 -5.34 5.35
C GLU A 91 20.02 -4.67 4.93
N ILE A 92 18.93 -4.92 5.65
CA ILE A 92 17.62 -4.29 5.41
C ILE A 92 17.70 -2.78 5.66
N SER A 93 18.38 -2.36 6.73
CA SER A 93 18.57 -0.93 7.01
C SER A 93 19.36 -0.23 5.91
N ALA A 94 20.45 -0.85 5.44
CA ALA A 94 21.29 -0.30 4.38
C ALA A 94 20.54 -0.23 3.03
N ASP A 95 19.73 -1.25 2.69
CA ASP A 95 18.92 -1.27 1.47
C ASP A 95 17.85 -0.17 1.51
N ALA A 96 17.20 0.02 2.66
CA ALA A 96 16.22 1.09 2.85
C ALA A 96 16.84 2.49 2.76
N GLU A 97 17.99 2.71 3.37
CA GLU A 97 18.70 3.99 3.33
C GLU A 97 19.16 4.33 1.91
N ASP A 98 19.78 3.38 1.19
CA ASP A 98 20.17 3.56 -0.21
C ASP A 98 18.96 3.91 -1.09
N TRP A 99 17.84 3.24 -0.89
CA TRP A 99 16.63 3.50 -1.65
C TRP A 99 16.03 4.89 -1.36
N VAL A 100 15.98 5.28 -0.09
CA VAL A 100 15.44 6.59 0.32
C VAL A 100 16.33 7.73 -0.18
N VAL A 101 17.66 7.57 -0.16
CA VAL A 101 18.58 8.56 -0.75
C VAL A 101 18.34 8.71 -2.25
N ARG A 102 18.16 7.62 -2.98
CA ARG A 102 17.98 7.67 -4.44
C ARG A 102 16.60 8.16 -4.89
N CYS A 103 15.54 7.85 -4.15
CA CYS A 103 14.17 8.03 -4.62
C CYS A 103 13.35 9.04 -3.81
N TYR A 104 13.79 9.38 -2.60
CA TYR A 104 13.05 10.22 -1.66
C TYR A 104 13.89 11.35 -1.05
N ASP A 105 14.95 11.75 -1.75
CA ASP A 105 15.86 12.84 -1.33
C ASP A 105 16.43 12.66 0.10
N GLY A 106 16.70 11.42 0.48
CA GLY A 106 17.22 11.08 1.80
C GLY A 106 16.21 11.20 2.94
N GLN A 107 14.92 11.41 2.65
CA GLN A 107 13.91 11.64 3.68
C GLN A 107 12.88 10.51 3.73
N TYR A 108 12.73 9.88 4.89
CA TYR A 108 11.63 8.97 5.14
C TYR A 108 10.31 9.74 5.26
N THR A 109 9.46 9.63 4.25
CA THR A 109 8.22 10.42 4.16
C THR A 109 7.28 10.15 5.34
N GLY A 110 7.18 8.92 5.81
CA GLY A 110 6.35 8.56 6.96
C GLY A 110 6.83 9.23 8.25
N ASP A 111 8.14 9.25 8.49
CA ASP A 111 8.74 9.91 9.64
C ASP A 111 8.48 11.43 9.61
N TYR A 112 8.58 12.06 8.44
CA TYR A 112 8.25 13.47 8.24
C TYR A 112 6.80 13.78 8.63
N PHE A 113 5.83 12.96 8.18
CA PHE A 113 4.43 13.14 8.55
C PHE A 113 4.18 12.94 10.04
N ALA A 114 4.82 11.94 10.66
CA ALA A 114 4.69 11.71 12.10
C ALA A 114 5.22 12.88 12.94
N GLN A 115 6.35 13.46 12.54
CA GLN A 115 6.91 14.69 13.17
C GLN A 115 5.99 15.90 13.01
N ASN A 116 5.13 15.90 11.97
CA ASN A 116 4.15 16.95 11.73
C ASN A 116 2.75 16.63 12.26
N GLY A 117 2.64 15.70 13.21
CA GLY A 117 1.42 15.43 13.96
C GLY A 117 0.42 14.50 13.27
N TYR A 118 0.84 13.67 12.34
CA TYR A 118 0.02 12.64 11.70
C TYR A 118 0.30 11.26 12.29
N VAL A 119 -0.73 10.49 12.56
CA VAL A 119 -0.57 9.04 12.72
C VAL A 119 -0.25 8.45 11.34
N VAL A 120 0.81 7.66 11.26
CA VAL A 120 1.25 7.06 10.00
C VAL A 120 1.15 5.55 10.09
N LEU A 121 0.57 4.93 9.06
CA LEU A 121 0.60 3.48 8.85
C LEU A 121 1.35 3.19 7.55
N SER A 122 2.40 2.36 7.61
CA SER A 122 3.11 1.85 6.43
C SER A 122 3.10 0.33 6.44
N ILE A 123 2.65 -0.27 5.34
CA ILE A 123 2.50 -1.72 5.18
C ILE A 123 3.33 -2.25 4.02
N ASP A 124 3.73 -3.52 4.12
CA ASP A 124 4.28 -4.25 2.97
C ASP A 124 3.15 -4.69 2.03
N ALA A 125 3.27 -4.38 0.74
CA ALA A 125 2.46 -5.07 -0.26
C ALA A 125 2.81 -6.56 -0.27
N LEU A 126 1.85 -7.40 -0.62
CA LEU A 126 2.08 -8.84 -0.74
C LEU A 126 3.26 -9.09 -1.68
N PHE A 127 4.24 -9.84 -1.20
CA PHE A 127 5.48 -10.23 -1.89
C PHE A 127 6.60 -9.18 -1.84
N TRP A 128 6.53 -8.20 -0.91
CA TRP A 128 7.63 -7.31 -0.52
C TRP A 128 7.93 -7.42 0.96
N GLY A 129 9.15 -7.05 1.33
CA GLY A 129 9.60 -6.98 2.72
C GLY A 129 9.36 -8.29 3.47
N GLU A 130 8.81 -8.20 4.66
CA GLU A 130 8.50 -9.36 5.50
C GLU A 130 7.36 -10.24 4.96
N ARG A 131 6.67 -9.81 3.90
CA ARG A 131 5.68 -10.62 3.15
C ARG A 131 6.28 -11.30 1.91
N GLY A 132 7.58 -11.17 1.71
CA GLY A 132 8.35 -11.88 0.69
C GLY A 132 8.57 -13.35 1.01
N ARG A 133 9.41 -14.01 0.22
CA ARG A 133 9.87 -15.39 0.45
C ARG A 133 11.21 -15.39 1.17
N LYS A 134 11.48 -16.42 1.96
CA LYS A 134 12.77 -16.60 2.64
C LYS A 134 13.94 -16.67 1.67
N GLU A 135 13.70 -17.24 0.49
CA GLU A 135 14.69 -17.39 -0.59
C GLU A 135 14.89 -16.09 -1.38
N GLY A 136 14.19 -15.03 -1.02
CA GLY A 136 14.13 -13.77 -1.76
C GLY A 136 13.04 -13.74 -2.81
N VAL A 137 12.82 -12.56 -3.38
CA VAL A 137 11.84 -12.28 -4.42
C VAL A 137 12.56 -11.84 -5.69
N SER A 138 12.12 -12.34 -6.83
CA SER A 138 12.61 -11.96 -8.16
C SER A 138 11.42 -11.62 -9.07
N TYR A 139 11.71 -11.03 -10.23
CA TYR A 139 10.69 -10.81 -11.27
C TYR A 139 10.04 -12.11 -11.73
N ASP A 140 10.80 -13.19 -11.91
CA ASP A 140 10.26 -14.51 -12.27
C ASP A 140 9.36 -15.06 -11.16
N GLY A 141 9.74 -14.83 -9.89
CA GLY A 141 8.91 -15.18 -8.75
C GLY A 141 7.59 -14.40 -8.71
N GLN A 142 7.60 -13.14 -9.08
CA GLN A 142 6.37 -12.33 -9.20
C GLN A 142 5.48 -12.79 -10.36
N GLN A 143 6.08 -13.15 -11.50
CA GLN A 143 5.33 -13.73 -12.61
C GLN A 143 4.66 -15.04 -12.22
N ALA A 144 5.38 -15.94 -11.55
CA ALA A 144 4.84 -17.20 -11.07
C ALA A 144 3.70 -16.98 -10.08
N LEU A 145 3.85 -16.04 -9.14
CA LEU A 145 2.82 -15.67 -8.19
C LEU A 145 1.56 -15.17 -8.91
N ALA A 146 1.69 -14.22 -9.84
CA ALA A 146 0.58 -13.68 -10.61
C ALA A 146 -0.14 -14.77 -11.42
N SER A 147 0.63 -15.69 -12.03
CA SER A 147 0.06 -16.82 -12.78
C SER A 147 -0.74 -17.75 -11.87
N ASN A 148 -0.27 -18.03 -10.66
CA ASN A 148 -0.99 -18.84 -9.69
C ASN A 148 -2.30 -18.17 -9.26
N PHE A 149 -2.31 -16.86 -9.02
CA PHE A 149 -3.54 -16.13 -8.73
C PHE A 149 -4.54 -16.22 -9.88
N MET A 150 -4.08 -16.05 -11.13
CA MET A 150 -4.94 -16.17 -12.30
C MET A 150 -5.54 -17.57 -12.46
N GLN A 151 -4.78 -18.64 -12.19
CA GLN A 151 -5.29 -20.01 -12.19
C GLN A 151 -6.39 -20.23 -11.14
N MET A 152 -6.34 -19.52 -10.02
CA MET A 152 -7.37 -19.56 -8.98
C MET A 152 -8.55 -18.63 -9.25
N GLY A 153 -8.59 -17.97 -10.41
CA GLY A 153 -9.63 -16.98 -10.75
C GLY A 153 -9.53 -15.70 -9.91
N ALA A 154 -8.33 -15.37 -9.44
CA ALA A 154 -8.05 -14.19 -8.62
C ALA A 154 -7.00 -13.31 -9.28
N SER A 155 -6.65 -12.21 -8.65
CA SER A 155 -5.60 -11.30 -9.13
C SER A 155 -4.72 -10.87 -7.95
N TRP A 156 -3.40 -10.96 -8.14
CA TRP A 156 -2.44 -10.46 -7.16
C TRP A 156 -2.64 -8.96 -6.88
N GLY A 157 -2.87 -8.15 -7.93
CA GLY A 157 -3.19 -6.73 -7.77
C GLY A 157 -4.46 -6.48 -6.95
N ALA A 158 -5.49 -7.30 -7.12
CA ALA A 158 -6.72 -7.20 -6.32
C ALA A 158 -6.48 -7.49 -4.84
N PHE A 159 -5.63 -8.49 -4.52
CA PHE A 159 -5.25 -8.78 -3.13
C PHE A 159 -4.49 -7.62 -2.49
N ILE A 160 -3.53 -7.02 -3.20
CA ILE A 160 -2.80 -5.83 -2.72
C ILE A 160 -3.79 -4.68 -2.43
N ASN A 161 -4.66 -4.37 -3.38
CA ASN A 161 -5.62 -3.29 -3.23
C ASN A 161 -6.61 -3.53 -2.07
N MET A 162 -7.03 -4.78 -1.86
CA MET A 162 -7.93 -5.10 -0.75
C MET A 162 -7.20 -5.05 0.60
N ASP A 163 -5.94 -5.46 0.66
CA ASP A 163 -5.12 -5.28 1.87
C ASP A 163 -4.95 -3.79 2.20
N ASP A 164 -4.79 -2.93 1.19
CA ASP A 164 -4.74 -1.47 1.36
C ASP A 164 -6.06 -0.93 1.92
N VAL A 165 -7.22 -1.35 1.39
CA VAL A 165 -8.54 -0.95 1.89
C VAL A 165 -8.71 -1.33 3.36
N ARG A 166 -8.43 -2.57 3.71
CA ARG A 166 -8.58 -3.08 5.09
C ARG A 166 -7.58 -2.44 6.05
N SER A 167 -6.39 -2.11 5.56
CA SER A 167 -5.40 -1.36 6.35
C SER A 167 -5.82 0.08 6.60
N ALA A 168 -6.48 0.73 5.65
CA ALA A 168 -7.05 2.06 5.84
C ALA A 168 -8.23 2.04 6.82
N GLU A 169 -9.07 1.02 6.76
CA GLU A 169 -10.18 0.81 7.72
C GLU A 169 -9.63 0.52 9.12
N PHE A 170 -8.60 -0.32 9.24
CA PHE A 170 -7.89 -0.53 10.49
C PHE A 170 -7.35 0.78 11.06
N LEU A 171 -6.62 1.57 10.25
CA LEU A 171 -6.07 2.86 10.66
C LEU A 171 -7.16 3.80 11.16
N ALA A 172 -8.28 3.90 10.43
CA ALA A 172 -9.42 4.74 10.80
C ALA A 172 -10.14 4.27 12.08
N SER A 173 -9.99 3.01 12.47
CA SER A 173 -10.59 2.43 13.69
C SER A 173 -9.79 2.69 14.96
N LEU A 174 -8.55 3.15 14.84
CA LEU A 174 -7.68 3.37 16.00
C LEU A 174 -8.16 4.57 16.83
N PRO A 175 -8.19 4.47 18.17
CA PRO A 175 -8.78 5.50 19.03
C PRO A 175 -8.04 6.84 19.00
N MET A 176 -6.73 6.84 18.62
CA MET A 176 -5.93 8.05 18.47
C MET A 176 -6.12 8.73 17.10
N VAL A 177 -6.88 8.15 16.17
CA VAL A 177 -7.06 8.66 14.81
C VAL A 177 -8.39 9.40 14.65
N ASP A 178 -8.35 10.58 14.05
CA ASP A 178 -9.57 11.24 13.56
C ASP A 178 -9.99 10.61 12.22
N LYS A 179 -11.00 9.75 12.27
CA LYS A 179 -11.53 9.03 11.10
C LYS A 179 -12.03 9.93 9.96
N ASN A 180 -12.24 11.22 10.23
CA ASN A 180 -12.64 12.20 9.22
C ASN A 180 -11.46 12.89 8.54
N ARG A 181 -10.22 12.61 8.99
CA ARG A 181 -8.98 13.19 8.47
C ARG A 181 -7.96 12.09 8.17
N VAL A 182 -8.36 11.06 7.41
CA VAL A 182 -7.48 9.98 6.96
C VAL A 182 -7.16 10.17 5.48
N GLY A 183 -5.88 10.26 5.15
CA GLY A 183 -5.39 10.33 3.78
C GLY A 183 -4.56 9.13 3.38
N CYS A 184 -4.18 9.07 2.11
CA CYS A 184 -3.19 8.12 1.60
C CYS A 184 -2.17 8.83 0.70
N LEU A 185 -0.95 8.30 0.67
CA LEU A 185 0.14 8.80 -0.16
C LEU A 185 0.92 7.62 -0.72
N GLY A 186 1.26 7.69 -2.00
CA GLY A 186 2.11 6.68 -2.62
C GLY A 186 2.88 7.20 -3.84
N PHE A 187 4.02 6.56 -4.09
CA PHE A 187 4.92 6.85 -5.22
C PHE A 187 4.97 5.66 -6.19
N SER A 188 4.96 5.90 -7.50
CA SER A 188 5.04 4.87 -8.53
C SER A 188 3.92 3.82 -8.39
N MET A 189 4.21 2.55 -8.16
CA MET A 189 3.20 1.53 -7.82
C MET A 189 2.35 1.97 -6.61
N GLY A 190 2.95 2.66 -5.64
CA GLY A 190 2.22 3.26 -4.52
C GLY A 190 1.23 4.33 -4.96
N ALA A 191 1.52 5.08 -6.04
CA ALA A 191 0.57 6.03 -6.61
C ALA A 191 -0.66 5.31 -7.19
N TYR A 192 -0.44 4.21 -7.93
CA TYR A 192 -1.52 3.32 -8.36
C TYR A 192 -2.37 2.87 -7.17
N ARG A 193 -1.73 2.36 -6.11
CA ARG A 193 -2.41 1.92 -4.89
C ARG A 193 -3.17 3.06 -4.21
N SER A 194 -2.61 4.28 -4.20
CA SER A 194 -3.19 5.45 -3.55
C SER A 194 -4.51 5.89 -4.20
N TRP A 195 -4.54 6.10 -5.51
CA TRP A 195 -5.79 6.49 -6.17
C TRP A 195 -6.80 5.32 -6.21
N MET A 196 -6.34 4.07 -6.33
CA MET A 196 -7.22 2.90 -6.23
C MET A 196 -7.86 2.82 -4.83
N LEU A 197 -7.08 3.00 -3.77
CA LEU A 197 -7.57 3.02 -2.41
C LEU A 197 -8.61 4.13 -2.19
N ALA A 198 -8.33 5.34 -2.67
CA ALA A 198 -9.29 6.45 -2.58
C ALA A 198 -10.61 6.19 -3.32
N ALA A 199 -10.55 5.44 -4.44
CA ALA A 199 -11.73 5.02 -5.20
C ALA A 199 -12.54 3.94 -4.48
N LEU A 200 -11.88 3.01 -3.77
CA LEU A 200 -12.51 1.82 -3.22
C LEU A 200 -13.12 2.00 -1.83
N THR A 201 -12.65 2.97 -1.03
CA THR A 201 -13.17 3.18 0.33
C THR A 201 -13.47 4.63 0.65
N ASP A 202 -14.49 4.85 1.46
CA ASP A 202 -14.84 6.16 1.98
C ASP A 202 -14.04 6.55 3.24
N CYS A 203 -13.21 5.65 3.76
CA CYS A 203 -12.28 5.96 4.85
C CYS A 203 -11.28 7.04 4.43
N ILE A 204 -10.78 6.99 3.20
CA ILE A 204 -9.83 7.98 2.65
C ILE A 204 -10.56 9.27 2.28
N LYS A 205 -10.05 10.40 2.79
CA LYS A 205 -10.59 11.74 2.57
C LYS A 205 -9.77 12.57 1.59
N ALA A 206 -8.47 12.25 1.44
CA ALA A 206 -7.57 12.87 0.48
C ALA A 206 -6.53 11.84 0.03
N SER A 207 -6.07 11.95 -1.21
CA SER A 207 -5.01 11.08 -1.75
C SER A 207 -3.92 11.90 -2.42
N ALA A 208 -2.68 11.41 -2.34
CA ALA A 208 -1.55 11.94 -3.10
C ALA A 208 -0.92 10.79 -3.90
N SER A 209 -1.03 10.88 -5.21
CA SER A 209 -0.58 9.85 -6.16
C SER A 209 0.56 10.39 -6.99
N ILE A 210 1.80 9.98 -6.65
CA ILE A 210 3.02 10.60 -7.19
C ILE A 210 3.62 9.70 -8.27
N CYS A 211 3.79 10.25 -9.48
CA CYS A 211 4.52 9.65 -10.61
C CYS A 211 3.90 8.38 -11.22
N TRP A 212 2.61 8.14 -11.07
CA TRP A 212 1.96 7.08 -11.84
C TRP A 212 0.46 7.36 -12.08
N MET A 213 0.14 7.66 -13.30
CA MET A 213 -1.21 7.66 -13.90
C MET A 213 -1.05 7.57 -15.41
N ASN A 214 -1.78 6.66 -16.04
CA ASN A 214 -1.78 6.51 -17.48
C ASN A 214 -3.10 5.87 -17.95
N THR A 215 -3.29 5.76 -19.26
CA THR A 215 -4.35 4.94 -19.86
C THR A 215 -3.78 3.61 -20.32
N THR A 216 -4.60 2.60 -20.35
CA THR A 216 -4.19 1.28 -20.87
C THR A 216 -3.88 1.34 -22.38
N GLU A 217 -4.50 2.26 -23.11
CA GLU A 217 -4.19 2.52 -24.52
C GLU A 217 -2.73 2.94 -24.71
N HIS A 218 -2.22 3.86 -23.90
CA HIS A 218 -0.82 4.28 -23.94
C HIS A 218 0.16 3.24 -23.38
N LEU A 219 -0.28 2.39 -22.47
CA LEU A 219 0.57 1.36 -21.87
C LEU A 219 0.73 0.14 -22.78
N MET A 220 -0.29 -0.20 -23.58
CA MET A 220 -0.31 -1.41 -24.42
C MET A 220 -0.01 -1.12 -25.89
N THR A 221 0.92 -0.23 -26.17
CA THR A 221 1.41 0.04 -27.52
C THR A 221 2.60 -0.85 -27.88
N LEU A 222 2.97 -0.88 -29.18
CA LEU A 222 4.16 -1.60 -29.65
C LEU A 222 5.45 -1.09 -29.03
N THR A 223 5.52 0.20 -28.70
CA THR A 223 6.72 0.85 -28.14
C THR A 223 6.72 0.91 -26.63
N ASN A 224 5.56 0.82 -25.99
CA ASN A 224 5.40 0.91 -24.55
C ASN A 224 4.49 -0.20 -24.04
N ASN A 225 5.09 -1.31 -23.64
CA ASN A 225 4.36 -2.47 -23.13
C ASN A 225 4.43 -2.51 -21.61
N GLN A 226 3.28 -2.38 -20.96
CA GLN A 226 3.15 -2.39 -19.50
C GLN A 226 3.75 -3.66 -18.85
N ASN A 227 3.73 -4.79 -19.53
CA ASN A 227 4.26 -6.05 -18.99
C ASN A 227 5.79 -6.12 -18.99
N LYS A 228 6.46 -5.13 -19.55
CA LYS A 228 7.93 -5.08 -19.52
C LYS A 228 8.41 -4.89 -18.08
N GLY A 229 9.34 -5.77 -17.68
CA GLY A 229 9.93 -5.72 -16.34
C GLY A 229 9.07 -6.30 -15.22
N GLY A 230 7.93 -6.92 -15.52
CA GLY A 230 7.09 -7.62 -14.53
C GLY A 230 6.32 -6.74 -13.53
N SER A 231 6.58 -5.43 -13.48
CA SER A 231 5.94 -4.51 -12.53
C SER A 231 4.41 -4.42 -12.71
N ALA A 232 3.92 -4.68 -13.92
CA ALA A 232 2.50 -4.64 -14.23
C ALA A 232 1.67 -5.70 -13.49
N TYR A 233 2.25 -6.85 -13.17
CA TYR A 233 1.50 -7.94 -12.52
C TYR A 233 0.89 -7.56 -11.18
N SER A 234 1.55 -6.71 -10.40
CA SER A 234 1.03 -6.22 -9.11
C SER A 234 -0.10 -5.18 -9.24
N MET A 235 -0.36 -4.70 -10.47
CA MET A 235 -1.36 -3.68 -10.79
C MET A 235 -2.48 -4.20 -11.72
N LEU A 236 -2.47 -5.49 -12.07
CA LEU A 236 -3.45 -6.08 -12.96
C LEU A 236 -4.70 -6.52 -12.20
N ILE A 237 -5.85 -6.07 -12.70
CA ILE A 237 -7.17 -6.58 -12.34
C ILE A 237 -7.82 -7.07 -13.61
N PRO A 238 -7.91 -8.40 -13.83
CA PRO A 238 -8.52 -8.98 -15.02
C PRO A 238 -9.94 -8.47 -15.25
N ASN A 239 -10.33 -8.32 -16.50
CA ASN A 239 -11.63 -7.81 -16.95
C ASN A 239 -11.93 -6.33 -16.66
N LEU A 240 -11.21 -5.63 -15.81
CA LEU A 240 -11.50 -4.24 -15.47
C LEU A 240 -11.55 -3.36 -16.74
N ARG A 241 -10.64 -3.57 -17.69
CA ARG A 241 -10.57 -2.78 -18.93
C ARG A 241 -11.79 -2.95 -19.85
N ARG A 242 -12.61 -3.96 -19.64
CA ARG A 242 -13.89 -4.11 -20.39
C ARG A 242 -14.90 -3.00 -20.04
N TYR A 243 -14.76 -2.41 -18.86
CA TYR A 243 -15.71 -1.44 -18.31
C TYR A 243 -15.07 -0.06 -18.10
N LEU A 244 -13.86 -0.04 -17.57
CA LEU A 244 -13.19 1.16 -17.07
C LEU A 244 -11.71 1.14 -17.46
N ASP A 245 -11.15 2.35 -17.64
CA ASP A 245 -9.70 2.55 -17.65
C ASP A 245 -9.26 3.16 -16.31
N TYR A 246 -7.96 3.27 -16.07
CA TYR A 246 -7.39 3.79 -14.84
C TYR A 246 -7.91 5.18 -14.45
N PRO A 247 -7.97 6.20 -15.38
CA PRO A 247 -8.54 7.50 -15.04
C PRO A 247 -10.02 7.44 -14.64
N HIS A 248 -10.79 6.56 -15.26
CA HIS A 248 -12.20 6.35 -14.88
C HIS A 248 -12.31 5.75 -13.49
N THR A 249 -11.45 4.78 -13.15
CA THR A 249 -11.42 4.18 -11.81
C THR A 249 -11.02 5.22 -10.78
N ALA A 250 -9.96 6.00 -11.03
CA ALA A 250 -9.52 7.06 -10.12
C ALA A 250 -10.63 8.10 -9.90
N SER A 251 -11.42 8.45 -10.93
CA SER A 251 -12.51 9.43 -10.82
C SER A 251 -13.65 9.02 -9.88
N ILE A 252 -13.75 7.74 -9.50
CA ILE A 252 -14.70 7.27 -8.46
C ILE A 252 -14.46 7.99 -7.13
N ALA A 253 -13.22 8.41 -6.87
CA ALA A 253 -12.87 9.14 -5.66
C ALA A 253 -13.46 10.56 -5.58
N CYS A 254 -13.88 11.17 -6.70
CA CYS A 254 -14.45 12.51 -6.70
C CYS A 254 -15.68 12.62 -5.80
N PRO A 255 -15.84 13.73 -5.03
CA PRO A 255 -15.04 14.98 -5.05
C PRO A 255 -13.88 15.04 -4.03
N LYS A 256 -13.33 13.92 -3.58
CA LYS A 256 -12.20 13.94 -2.66
C LYS A 256 -10.98 14.59 -3.33
N PRO A 257 -10.18 15.39 -2.59
CA PRO A 257 -8.91 15.91 -3.09
C PRO A 257 -7.95 14.75 -3.48
N ALA A 258 -7.31 14.88 -4.66
CA ALA A 258 -6.35 13.91 -5.19
C ALA A 258 -5.21 14.61 -5.92
#